data_9c723406982ae24a3e526dc3c700c799
#
_entry.id   9c723406982ae24a3e526dc3c700c799
#
_cell.length_a   1.000
_cell.length_b   1.000
_cell.length_c   1.000
_cell.angle_alpha   90.00
_cell.angle_beta   90.00
_cell.angle_gamma   90.00
#
_symmetry.space_group_name_H-M   'P 1'
#
loop_
_entity.id
_entity.type
_entity.pdbx_description
1 polymer ?
#
loop_
_entity_poly.entity_id
_entity_poly.type
_entity_poly.pdbx_seq_one_letter_code
_entity_poly.pdbx_strand_id
1 'polypeptide(L)'
;MTASRTRSQPVSKRSAPAPAPPPGPVALAPAVAAATVFLASGAVLMLEILAVRLLAPYVGLTLETTTSIIGAVLAGIALGAAVGGVFADRTDPRKLMVGLLIAGGLLALLTVPIVRALGPGARGHGNLAALGVTLASLVPSAAVLSAISPTVARLQLRDLGASGTIVGRLSAFATAGALVGTFGTGFVIVPLLPVSTAVLVIGLTLAVAGLLLGGYLQAIGRAAAVAAIAGIIGLGLLSATRDSPCDADTSYHCARLERAPGFADARFLVLDGDYNSFVDLKNPKDIQFPYTQWIASAIDTVAPGARPVDAVFVGGGGFTLPRWLAATHPGSRSQVLEVDKKLVELDEDRLGLKPSASVKPVVGDARVSMRDEPSGSADVVIGDAFSGFTIPWQLLTREWTTEVRRVLKPGGLYAINLIDFGKFDLARAELATLRRQFANVQLIAVPDAGGDVSGGNMILLATDRPQQWSYEPDTSGAATYDRAATARFSAHGTLLRDDFAPVDQLLTLPHG
;
A
#
# COMPACT_ATOMS: atom_id res chain seq x y z
N MET A 1 99.65 0.30 -45.17
CA MET A 1 99.64 -0.38 -43.89
C MET A 1 98.78 0.41 -42.94
N THR A 2 97.51 0.10 -42.82
CA THR A 2 96.59 0.75 -41.91
C THR A 2 95.79 -0.32 -41.13
N ALA A 3 96.10 -0.44 -39.86
CA ALA A 3 95.48 -1.44 -38.93
C ALA A 3 94.08 -1.02 -38.52
N SER A 4 93.12 -1.84 -38.80
CA SER A 4 91.73 -1.73 -38.35
C SER A 4 91.64 -2.23 -36.87
N ARG A 5 91.23 -1.32 -35.93
CA ARG A 5 90.92 -1.68 -34.53
C ARG A 5 89.41 -2.05 -34.51
N THR A 6 89.14 -3.30 -34.29
CA THR A 6 87.84 -3.81 -33.93
C THR A 6 87.49 -3.44 -32.53
N ARG A 7 86.43 -2.63 -32.31
CA ARG A 7 85.84 -2.30 -31.03
C ARG A 7 84.88 -3.41 -30.59
N SER A 8 85.19 -4.14 -29.59
CA SER A 8 84.29 -5.09 -28.95
C SER A 8 83.15 -4.35 -28.19
N GLN A 9 81.87 -4.56 -28.54
CA GLN A 9 80.72 -4.10 -27.81
C GLN A 9 80.57 -4.85 -26.49
N PRO A 10 80.17 -4.17 -25.37
CA PRO A 10 79.92 -4.83 -24.10
C PRO A 10 78.60 -5.64 -24.19
N VAL A 11 78.65 -6.89 -23.76
CA VAL A 11 77.48 -7.78 -23.63
C VAL A 11 76.53 -7.19 -22.57
N SER A 12 75.35 -6.78 -23.02
CA SER A 12 74.23 -6.37 -22.15
C SER A 12 73.85 -7.53 -21.20
N LYS A 13 73.98 -7.35 -19.91
CA LYS A 13 73.42 -8.25 -18.87
C LYS A 13 71.91 -8.21 -19.02
N ARG A 14 71.30 -9.31 -19.50
CA ARG A 14 69.87 -9.49 -19.43
C ARG A 14 69.45 -9.41 -17.96
N SER A 15 68.70 -8.37 -17.59
CA SER A 15 68.00 -8.27 -16.31
C SER A 15 67.07 -9.49 -16.14
N ALA A 16 67.14 -10.16 -15.02
CA ALA A 16 66.18 -11.23 -14.69
C ALA A 16 64.73 -10.69 -14.80
N PRO A 17 63.81 -11.45 -15.33
CA PRO A 17 62.39 -11.04 -15.36
C PRO A 17 61.93 -10.71 -13.95
N ALA A 18 61.26 -9.59 -13.81
CA ALA A 18 60.64 -9.18 -12.54
C ALA A 18 59.70 -10.34 -12.06
N PRO A 19 59.68 -10.60 -10.73
CA PRO A 19 58.81 -11.63 -10.20
C PRO A 19 57.35 -11.31 -10.60
N ALA A 20 56.64 -12.32 -11.07
CA ALA A 20 55.25 -12.21 -11.44
C ALA A 20 54.47 -11.57 -10.27
N PRO A 21 53.60 -10.61 -10.53
CA PRO A 21 52.76 -10.02 -9.48
C PRO A 21 51.99 -11.14 -8.78
N PRO A 22 51.79 -11.08 -7.46
CA PRO A 22 51.04 -12.09 -6.72
C PRO A 22 49.66 -12.33 -7.41
N PRO A 23 49.19 -13.56 -7.46
CA PRO A 23 47.91 -13.84 -8.09
C PRO A 23 46.85 -12.96 -7.45
N GLY A 24 46.25 -12.09 -8.28
CA GLY A 24 45.16 -11.21 -7.86
C GLY A 24 44.02 -12.06 -7.29
N PRO A 25 43.18 -11.49 -6.43
CA PRO A 25 42.10 -12.22 -5.81
C PRO A 25 41.28 -12.97 -6.86
N VAL A 26 40.99 -14.26 -6.61
CA VAL A 26 40.21 -15.12 -7.54
C VAL A 26 38.89 -14.41 -7.81
N ALA A 27 38.60 -14.05 -9.06
CA ALA A 27 37.36 -13.36 -9.40
C ALA A 27 36.16 -14.26 -9.08
N LEU A 28 35.11 -13.62 -8.60
CA LEU A 28 33.83 -14.27 -8.44
C LEU A 28 33.35 -14.78 -9.81
N ALA A 29 32.83 -16.03 -9.86
CA ALA A 29 32.27 -16.53 -11.12
C ALA A 29 31.18 -15.57 -11.63
N PRO A 30 31.18 -15.22 -12.94
CA PRO A 30 30.24 -14.21 -13.46
C PRO A 30 28.77 -14.53 -13.19
N ALA A 31 28.39 -15.80 -13.15
CA ALA A 31 27.03 -16.23 -12.83
C ALA A 31 26.69 -15.96 -11.35
N VAL A 32 27.63 -16.21 -10.42
CA VAL A 32 27.45 -15.94 -8.99
C VAL A 32 27.35 -14.43 -8.74
N ALA A 33 28.19 -13.63 -9.41
CA ALA A 33 28.11 -12.18 -9.36
C ALA A 33 26.74 -11.64 -9.83
N ALA A 34 26.28 -12.12 -10.99
CA ALA A 34 24.98 -11.76 -11.52
C ALA A 34 23.82 -12.16 -10.59
N ALA A 35 23.85 -13.40 -10.10
CA ALA A 35 22.83 -13.92 -9.16
C ALA A 35 22.80 -13.12 -7.84
N THR A 36 23.96 -12.73 -7.31
CA THR A 36 24.06 -11.94 -6.07
C THR A 36 23.44 -10.55 -6.24
N VAL A 37 23.78 -9.87 -7.35
CA VAL A 37 23.24 -8.54 -7.65
C VAL A 37 21.73 -8.62 -7.94
N PHE A 38 21.30 -9.63 -8.71
CA PHE A 38 19.89 -9.89 -8.98
C PHE A 38 19.08 -10.07 -7.68
N LEU A 39 19.56 -10.96 -6.80
CA LEU A 39 18.92 -11.25 -5.52
C LEU A 39 18.83 -10.01 -4.62
N ALA A 40 19.94 -9.28 -4.48
CA ALA A 40 19.97 -8.09 -3.62
C ALA A 40 19.06 -6.98 -4.13
N SER A 41 19.11 -6.67 -5.44
CA SER A 41 18.26 -5.64 -6.03
C SER A 41 16.77 -6.03 -6.00
N GLY A 42 16.45 -7.30 -6.25
CA GLY A 42 15.09 -7.81 -6.11
C GLY A 42 14.57 -7.68 -4.68
N ALA A 43 15.38 -8.07 -3.69
CA ALA A 43 15.01 -7.97 -2.30
C ALA A 43 14.77 -6.52 -1.82
N VAL A 44 15.58 -5.56 -2.30
CA VAL A 44 15.38 -4.14 -1.97
C VAL A 44 14.01 -3.66 -2.45
N LEU A 45 13.64 -3.92 -3.70
CA LEU A 45 12.35 -3.51 -4.27
C LEU A 45 11.17 -4.26 -3.62
N MET A 46 11.35 -5.55 -3.31
CA MET A 46 10.35 -6.30 -2.53
C MET A 46 10.10 -5.66 -1.18
N LEU A 47 11.16 -5.34 -0.44
CA LEU A 47 11.07 -4.70 0.87
C LEU A 47 10.43 -3.31 0.77
N GLU A 48 10.72 -2.54 -0.28
CA GLU A 48 10.13 -1.22 -0.52
C GLU A 48 8.61 -1.29 -0.68
N ILE A 49 8.11 -2.21 -1.51
CA ILE A 49 6.67 -2.39 -1.73
C ILE A 49 5.99 -2.91 -0.45
N LEU A 50 6.60 -3.88 0.22
CA LEU A 50 6.06 -4.44 1.46
C LEU A 50 6.10 -3.44 2.62
N ALA A 51 7.01 -2.47 2.58
CA ALA A 51 7.14 -1.41 3.57
C ALA A 51 5.88 -0.54 3.67
N VAL A 52 5.40 -0.07 2.51
CA VAL A 52 4.20 0.76 2.43
C VAL A 52 3.04 0.04 3.12
N ARG A 53 2.88 -1.24 2.84
CA ARG A 53 1.82 -2.07 3.43
C ARG A 53 2.02 -2.37 4.91
N LEU A 54 3.28 -2.61 5.33
CA LEU A 54 3.60 -2.89 6.73
C LEU A 54 3.36 -1.68 7.63
N LEU A 55 3.50 -0.47 7.08
CA LEU A 55 3.31 0.80 7.78
C LEU A 55 1.85 1.30 7.72
N ALA A 56 1.07 0.86 6.73
CA ALA A 56 -0.32 1.27 6.52
C ALA A 56 -1.19 1.26 7.79
N PRO A 57 -1.15 0.20 8.66
CA PRO A 57 -1.97 0.15 9.88
C PRO A 57 -1.65 1.23 10.92
N TYR A 58 -0.57 1.97 10.74
CA TYR A 58 -0.07 2.94 11.70
C TYR A 58 -0.10 4.38 11.18
N VAL A 59 0.11 4.58 9.88
CA VAL A 59 0.30 5.92 9.30
C VAL A 59 -0.66 6.22 8.13
N GLY A 60 -1.50 5.23 7.77
CA GLY A 60 -2.40 5.33 6.62
C GLY A 60 -1.69 5.22 5.26
N LEU A 61 -2.48 5.25 4.18
CA LEU A 61 -2.03 5.10 2.79
C LEU A 61 -2.40 6.34 1.96
N THR A 62 -1.95 7.52 2.37
CA THR A 62 -2.06 8.72 1.53
C THR A 62 -0.92 8.77 0.50
N LEU A 63 -1.09 9.55 -0.56
CA LEU A 63 -0.03 9.79 -1.54
C LEU A 63 1.23 10.36 -0.86
N GLU A 64 1.06 11.25 0.12
CA GLU A 64 2.16 11.87 0.85
C GLU A 64 2.94 10.88 1.71
N THR A 65 2.24 10.02 2.48
CA THR A 65 2.89 8.98 3.30
C THR A 65 3.63 7.98 2.41
N THR A 66 3.00 7.53 1.33
CA THR A 66 3.61 6.60 0.36
C THR A 66 4.85 7.21 -0.29
N THR A 67 4.77 8.47 -0.75
CA THR A 67 5.91 9.19 -1.35
C THR A 67 7.05 9.37 -0.35
N SER A 68 6.73 9.68 0.92
CA SER A 68 7.73 9.83 1.98
C SER A 68 8.47 8.51 2.27
N ILE A 69 7.76 7.39 2.30
CA ILE A 69 8.35 6.06 2.50
C ILE A 69 9.28 5.71 1.32
N ILE A 70 8.79 5.83 0.09
CA ILE A 70 9.57 5.58 -1.13
C ILE A 70 10.81 6.48 -1.18
N GLY A 71 10.64 7.78 -0.94
CA GLY A 71 11.74 8.75 -0.94
C GLY A 71 12.81 8.42 0.09
N ALA A 72 12.44 8.00 1.30
CA ALA A 72 13.38 7.59 2.35
C ALA A 72 14.17 6.34 1.94
N VAL A 73 13.50 5.32 1.38
CA VAL A 73 14.15 4.09 0.92
C VAL A 73 15.11 4.38 -0.23
N LEU A 74 14.70 5.19 -1.23
CA LEU A 74 15.56 5.61 -2.33
C LEU A 74 16.80 6.39 -1.86
N ALA A 75 16.64 7.27 -0.86
CA ALA A 75 17.78 7.96 -0.24
C ALA A 75 18.72 6.96 0.44
N GLY A 76 18.18 5.95 1.12
CA GLY A 76 18.94 4.86 1.70
C GLY A 76 19.71 4.05 0.65
N ILE A 77 19.08 3.74 -0.47
CA ILE A 77 19.71 3.05 -1.61
C ILE A 77 20.90 3.86 -2.15
N ALA A 78 20.68 5.15 -2.38
CA ALA A 78 21.73 6.03 -2.91
C ALA A 78 22.91 6.14 -1.93
N LEU A 79 22.63 6.35 -0.65
CA LEU A 79 23.66 6.41 0.40
C LEU A 79 24.43 5.10 0.52
N GLY A 80 23.72 3.96 0.52
CA GLY A 80 24.30 2.64 0.61
C GLY A 80 25.21 2.32 -0.56
N ALA A 81 24.79 2.66 -1.78
CA ALA A 81 25.61 2.45 -2.97
C ALA A 81 26.89 3.34 -2.94
N ALA A 82 26.77 4.61 -2.54
CA ALA A 82 27.91 5.52 -2.44
C ALA A 82 28.91 5.08 -1.37
N VAL A 83 28.44 4.81 -0.15
CA VAL A 83 29.26 4.36 0.98
C VAL A 83 29.83 2.97 0.73
N GLY A 84 29.03 2.06 0.17
CA GLY A 84 29.44 0.70 -0.20
C GLY A 84 30.59 0.68 -1.20
N GLY A 85 30.59 1.58 -2.18
CA GLY A 85 31.70 1.75 -3.12
C GLY A 85 33.01 2.11 -2.44
N VAL A 86 32.96 3.09 -1.52
CA VAL A 86 34.14 3.50 -0.73
C VAL A 86 34.69 2.35 0.14
N PHE A 87 33.79 1.57 0.77
CA PHE A 87 34.21 0.41 1.57
C PHE A 87 34.76 -0.72 0.70
N ALA A 88 34.19 -0.95 -0.48
CA ALA A 88 34.67 -1.96 -1.42
C ALA A 88 36.11 -1.69 -1.90
N ASP A 89 36.51 -0.41 -1.99
CA ASP A 89 37.88 -0.04 -2.35
C ASP A 89 38.88 -0.19 -1.21
N ARG A 90 38.40 -0.14 0.06
CA ARG A 90 39.28 -0.12 1.26
C ARG A 90 39.36 -1.46 1.98
N THR A 91 38.46 -2.40 1.69
CA THR A 91 38.38 -3.70 2.39
C THR A 91 38.47 -4.86 1.40
N ASP A 92 38.53 -6.09 1.91
CA ASP A 92 38.38 -7.28 1.07
C ASP A 92 36.94 -7.36 0.54
N PRO A 93 36.71 -7.16 -0.77
CA PRO A 93 35.34 -7.09 -1.31
C PRO A 93 34.57 -8.41 -1.18
N ARG A 94 35.24 -9.57 -1.02
CA ARG A 94 34.57 -10.87 -0.79
C ARG A 94 33.94 -10.91 0.59
N LYS A 95 34.74 -10.55 1.61
CA LYS A 95 34.26 -10.50 2.99
C LYS A 95 33.18 -9.46 3.14
N LEU A 96 33.36 -8.31 2.49
CA LEU A 96 32.37 -7.24 2.48
C LEU A 96 31.05 -7.71 1.87
N MET A 97 31.05 -8.32 0.70
CA MET A 97 29.85 -8.81 0.01
C MET A 97 29.08 -9.82 0.88
N VAL A 98 29.80 -10.80 1.48
CA VAL A 98 29.21 -11.79 2.38
C VAL A 98 28.61 -11.10 3.61
N GLY A 99 29.35 -10.18 4.21
CA GLY A 99 28.91 -9.40 5.37
C GLY A 99 27.65 -8.56 5.05
N LEU A 100 27.60 -7.94 3.88
CA LEU A 100 26.45 -7.13 3.44
C LEU A 100 25.19 -7.98 3.22
N LEU A 101 25.31 -9.18 2.63
CA LEU A 101 24.19 -10.09 2.48
C LEU A 101 23.62 -10.55 3.83
N ILE A 102 24.50 -10.97 4.74
CA ILE A 102 24.09 -11.40 6.08
C ILE A 102 23.47 -10.23 6.86
N ALA A 103 24.16 -9.08 6.90
CA ALA A 103 23.67 -7.91 7.62
C ALA A 103 22.35 -7.38 7.03
N GLY A 104 22.25 -7.31 5.70
CA GLY A 104 21.01 -6.92 5.02
C GLY A 104 19.84 -7.86 5.33
N GLY A 105 20.10 -9.17 5.35
CA GLY A 105 19.10 -10.16 5.75
C GLY A 105 18.69 -10.03 7.22
N LEU A 106 19.63 -9.84 8.15
CA LEU A 106 19.33 -9.65 9.58
C LEU A 106 18.56 -8.33 9.82
N LEU A 107 18.93 -7.26 9.12
CA LEU A 107 18.19 -5.98 9.19
C LEU A 107 16.78 -6.10 8.61
N ALA A 108 16.62 -6.88 7.54
CA ALA A 108 15.28 -7.19 7.01
C ALA A 108 14.43 -7.98 8.02
N LEU A 109 15.02 -8.94 8.76
CA LEU A 109 14.34 -9.65 9.85
C LEU A 109 13.94 -8.73 11.00
N LEU A 110 14.70 -7.65 11.25
CA LEU A 110 14.39 -6.64 12.27
C LEU A 110 13.26 -5.68 11.85
N THR A 111 12.96 -5.56 10.57
CA THR A 111 11.96 -4.61 10.05
C THR A 111 10.61 -4.78 10.74
N VAL A 112 10.04 -5.99 10.76
CA VAL A 112 8.73 -6.26 11.37
C VAL A 112 8.71 -5.96 12.88
N PRO A 113 9.67 -6.45 13.69
CA PRO A 113 9.74 -6.10 15.12
C PRO A 113 9.83 -4.59 15.38
N ILE A 114 10.63 -3.86 14.60
CA ILE A 114 10.79 -2.41 14.75
C ILE A 114 9.48 -1.68 14.42
N VAL A 115 8.85 -2.02 13.29
CA VAL A 115 7.57 -1.40 12.89
C VAL A 115 6.49 -1.68 13.95
N ARG A 116 6.39 -2.89 14.47
CA ARG A 116 5.42 -3.23 15.53
C ARG A 116 5.71 -2.52 16.86
N ALA A 117 6.97 -2.21 17.14
CA ALA A 117 7.36 -1.50 18.36
C ALA A 117 7.12 0.03 18.25
N LEU A 118 7.45 0.63 17.11
CA LEU A 118 7.41 2.09 16.91
C LEU A 118 6.08 2.56 16.27
N GLY A 119 5.45 1.72 15.46
CA GLY A 119 4.25 2.05 14.69
C GLY A 119 3.09 2.59 15.55
N PRO A 120 2.73 1.97 16.70
CA PRO A 120 1.67 2.49 17.55
C PRO A 120 1.88 3.94 18.00
N GLY A 121 3.16 4.35 18.24
CA GLY A 121 3.52 5.72 18.59
C GLY A 121 3.52 6.69 17.41
N ALA A 122 3.41 6.21 16.18
CA ALA A 122 3.35 7.05 14.99
C ALA A 122 1.91 7.44 14.60
N ARG A 123 0.91 6.78 15.19
CA ARG A 123 -0.51 7.05 14.89
C ARG A 123 -0.87 8.50 15.21
N GLY A 124 -1.53 9.16 14.26
CA GLY A 124 -1.97 10.56 14.42
C GLY A 124 -0.85 11.63 14.37
N HIS A 125 0.41 11.25 14.18
CA HIS A 125 1.54 12.19 14.16
C HIS A 125 2.02 12.57 12.74
N GLY A 126 1.24 12.24 11.71
CA GLY A 126 1.47 12.65 10.32
C GLY A 126 2.73 12.10 9.66
N ASN A 127 3.11 12.72 8.54
CA ASN A 127 4.16 12.23 7.63
C ASN A 127 5.56 12.15 8.27
N LEU A 128 5.88 13.00 9.25
CA LEU A 128 7.19 12.97 9.92
C LEU A 128 7.36 11.72 10.79
N ALA A 129 6.30 11.25 11.43
CA ALA A 129 6.35 10.02 12.20
C ALA A 129 6.47 8.80 11.28
N ALA A 130 5.74 8.77 10.16
CA ALA A 130 5.89 7.76 9.11
C ALA A 130 7.34 7.69 8.60
N LEU A 131 7.93 8.84 8.29
CA LEU A 131 9.33 8.96 7.88
C LEU A 131 10.28 8.42 8.94
N GLY A 132 10.07 8.76 10.22
CA GLY A 132 10.89 8.30 11.34
C GLY A 132 10.89 6.78 11.50
N VAL A 133 9.72 6.14 11.43
CA VAL A 133 9.59 4.67 11.48
C VAL A 133 10.25 4.02 10.27
N THR A 134 10.09 4.60 9.07
CA THR A 134 10.73 4.11 7.84
C THR A 134 12.26 4.18 7.93
N LEU A 135 12.80 5.30 8.40
CA LEU A 135 14.25 5.49 8.59
C LEU A 135 14.85 4.47 9.58
N ALA A 136 14.10 4.14 10.63
CA ALA A 136 14.56 3.18 11.64
C ALA A 136 14.45 1.72 11.17
N SER A 137 13.41 1.38 10.40
CA SER A 137 13.06 -0.03 10.11
C SER A 137 13.56 -0.54 8.75
N LEU A 138 13.48 0.26 7.70
CA LEU A 138 13.70 -0.18 6.31
C LEU A 138 14.96 0.39 5.69
N VAL A 139 15.24 1.65 5.93
CA VAL A 139 16.39 2.34 5.32
C VAL A 139 17.72 1.64 5.61
N PRO A 140 17.98 1.11 6.83
CA PRO A 140 19.22 0.39 7.10
C PRO A 140 19.39 -0.87 6.23
N SER A 141 18.32 -1.65 6.05
CA SER A 141 18.34 -2.84 5.20
C SER A 141 18.57 -2.47 3.74
N ALA A 142 17.84 -1.49 3.21
CA ALA A 142 17.95 -1.02 1.84
C ALA A 142 19.36 -0.47 1.55
N ALA A 143 19.92 0.31 2.46
CA ALA A 143 21.28 0.87 2.34
C ALA A 143 22.34 -0.23 2.30
N VAL A 144 22.27 -1.20 3.20
CA VAL A 144 23.24 -2.32 3.26
C VAL A 144 23.15 -3.19 2.00
N LEU A 145 21.94 -3.50 1.53
CA LEU A 145 21.74 -4.33 0.35
C LEU A 145 22.19 -3.61 -0.95
N SER A 146 21.97 -2.31 -1.06
CA SER A 146 22.38 -1.55 -2.25
C SER A 146 23.91 -1.39 -2.36
N ALA A 147 24.67 -1.52 -1.25
CA ALA A 147 26.10 -1.58 -1.26
C ALA A 147 26.69 -2.84 -1.94
N ILE A 148 25.87 -3.86 -2.17
CA ILE A 148 26.29 -5.12 -2.82
C ILE A 148 26.68 -4.86 -4.29
N SER A 149 25.94 -4.06 -5.03
CA SER A 149 26.19 -3.81 -6.44
C SER A 149 27.59 -3.23 -6.71
N PRO A 150 28.05 -2.12 -6.09
CA PRO A 150 29.40 -1.63 -6.27
C PRO A 150 30.47 -2.60 -5.74
N THR A 151 30.19 -3.36 -4.67
CA THR A 151 31.10 -4.36 -4.14
C THR A 151 31.34 -5.50 -5.14
N VAL A 152 30.27 -5.99 -5.78
CA VAL A 152 30.37 -7.02 -6.81
C VAL A 152 31.05 -6.48 -8.07
N ALA A 153 30.76 -5.24 -8.46
CA ALA A 153 31.45 -4.56 -9.58
C ALA A 153 32.95 -4.54 -9.32
N ARG A 154 33.40 -4.18 -8.11
CA ARG A 154 34.82 -4.17 -7.72
C ARG A 154 35.48 -5.57 -7.83
N LEU A 155 34.74 -6.63 -7.52
CA LEU A 155 35.23 -8.03 -7.66
C LEU A 155 35.37 -8.48 -9.11
N GLN A 156 34.56 -7.93 -10.03
CA GLN A 156 34.57 -8.28 -11.45
C GLN A 156 35.54 -7.43 -12.29
N LEU A 157 35.83 -6.21 -11.85
CA LEU A 157 36.71 -5.28 -12.55
C LEU A 157 38.18 -5.71 -12.40
N ARG A 158 38.73 -6.37 -13.42
CA ARG A 158 40.17 -6.75 -13.52
C ARG A 158 40.93 -5.86 -14.46
N ASP A 159 40.28 -5.37 -15.48
CA ASP A 159 40.84 -4.53 -16.52
C ASP A 159 39.88 -3.37 -16.82
N LEU A 160 40.44 -2.17 -16.92
CA LEU A 160 39.69 -0.94 -17.23
C LEU A 160 39.10 -0.99 -18.66
N GLY A 161 39.72 -1.73 -19.57
CA GLY A 161 39.27 -1.89 -20.98
C GLY A 161 37.91 -2.61 -21.11
N ALA A 162 37.53 -3.44 -20.12
CA ALA A 162 36.26 -4.19 -20.08
C ALA A 162 35.21 -3.61 -19.11
N SER A 163 35.52 -2.47 -18.50
CA SER A 163 34.69 -1.90 -17.42
C SER A 163 33.25 -1.60 -17.86
N GLY A 164 33.04 -1.04 -19.04
CA GLY A 164 31.70 -0.74 -19.57
C GLY A 164 30.82 -2.00 -19.73
N THR A 165 31.38 -3.08 -20.25
CA THR A 165 30.64 -4.37 -20.43
C THR A 165 30.29 -5.00 -19.09
N ILE A 166 31.21 -4.97 -18.13
CA ILE A 166 30.96 -5.55 -16.79
C ILE A 166 29.90 -4.76 -16.05
N VAL A 167 30.03 -3.42 -16.01
CA VAL A 167 29.07 -2.54 -15.33
C VAL A 167 27.69 -2.63 -16.00
N GLY A 168 27.64 -2.57 -17.34
CA GLY A 168 26.38 -2.70 -18.08
C GLY A 168 25.65 -4.03 -17.81
N ARG A 169 26.41 -5.13 -17.76
CA ARG A 169 25.86 -6.45 -17.48
C ARG A 169 25.35 -6.58 -16.04
N LEU A 170 26.10 -6.09 -15.05
CA LEU A 170 25.65 -6.07 -13.65
C LEU A 170 24.43 -5.19 -13.46
N SER A 171 24.39 -4.02 -14.10
CA SER A 171 23.23 -3.13 -14.10
C SER A 171 21.99 -3.80 -14.70
N ALA A 172 22.15 -4.53 -15.82
CA ALA A 172 21.05 -5.27 -16.42
C ALA A 172 20.50 -6.36 -15.47
N PHE A 173 21.37 -7.11 -14.78
CA PHE A 173 20.92 -8.09 -13.77
C PHE A 173 20.31 -7.44 -12.54
N ALA A 174 20.82 -6.29 -12.11
CA ALA A 174 20.21 -5.52 -11.02
C ALA A 174 18.77 -5.10 -11.37
N THR A 175 18.60 -4.53 -12.58
CA THR A 175 17.28 -4.10 -13.06
C THR A 175 16.34 -5.29 -13.24
N ALA A 176 16.82 -6.41 -13.80
CA ALA A 176 16.02 -7.62 -13.93
C ALA A 176 15.57 -8.16 -12.56
N GLY A 177 16.48 -8.18 -11.58
CA GLY A 177 16.13 -8.53 -10.19
C GLY A 177 15.08 -7.62 -9.59
N ALA A 178 15.25 -6.30 -9.76
CA ALA A 178 14.29 -5.30 -9.32
C ALA A 178 12.90 -5.51 -9.96
N LEU A 179 12.84 -5.72 -11.28
CA LEU A 179 11.58 -5.99 -11.99
C LEU A 179 10.90 -7.27 -11.49
N VAL A 180 11.66 -8.37 -11.39
CA VAL A 180 11.12 -9.64 -10.86
C VAL A 180 10.66 -9.47 -9.41
N GLY A 181 11.42 -8.74 -8.60
CA GLY A 181 11.04 -8.40 -7.23
C GLY A 181 9.73 -7.61 -7.17
N THR A 182 9.60 -6.56 -7.99
CA THR A 182 8.41 -5.71 -8.03
C THR A 182 7.18 -6.49 -8.47
N PHE A 183 7.22 -7.12 -9.65
CA PHE A 183 6.08 -7.88 -10.17
C PHE A 183 5.77 -9.11 -9.31
N GLY A 184 6.81 -9.83 -8.86
CA GLY A 184 6.65 -10.97 -7.97
C GLY A 184 5.98 -10.59 -6.65
N THR A 185 6.31 -9.45 -6.08
CA THR A 185 5.67 -8.97 -4.85
C THR A 185 4.21 -8.64 -5.09
N GLY A 186 3.89 -7.82 -6.11
CA GLY A 186 2.53 -7.37 -6.34
C GLY A 186 1.58 -8.50 -6.78
N PHE A 187 2.00 -9.33 -7.73
CA PHE A 187 1.12 -10.32 -8.34
C PHE A 187 1.14 -11.70 -7.68
N VAL A 188 2.19 -12.03 -6.92
CA VAL A 188 2.36 -13.37 -6.35
C VAL A 188 2.45 -13.35 -4.83
N ILE A 189 3.38 -12.57 -4.26
CA ILE A 189 3.68 -12.65 -2.83
C ILE A 189 2.54 -12.08 -1.99
N VAL A 190 2.10 -10.85 -2.29
CA VAL A 190 1.05 -10.16 -1.52
C VAL A 190 -0.30 -10.89 -1.54
N PRO A 191 -0.76 -11.48 -2.68
CA PRO A 191 -1.98 -12.29 -2.67
C PRO A 191 -1.88 -13.60 -1.89
N LEU A 192 -0.66 -14.19 -1.77
CA LEU A 192 -0.47 -15.52 -1.20
C LEU A 192 0.00 -15.52 0.25
N LEU A 193 0.76 -14.50 0.67
CA LEU A 193 1.42 -14.47 1.97
C LEU A 193 1.10 -13.18 2.74
N PRO A 194 0.94 -13.26 4.07
CA PRO A 194 0.94 -12.08 4.93
C PRO A 194 2.23 -11.27 4.74
N VAL A 195 2.13 -9.94 4.80
CA VAL A 195 3.26 -9.02 4.60
C VAL A 195 4.43 -9.34 5.54
N SER A 196 4.14 -9.60 6.81
CA SER A 196 5.16 -9.96 7.80
C SER A 196 5.90 -11.25 7.47
N THR A 197 5.18 -12.26 6.96
CA THR A 197 5.76 -13.52 6.51
C THR A 197 6.64 -13.31 5.27
N ALA A 198 6.20 -12.49 4.33
CA ALA A 198 6.98 -12.16 3.14
C ALA A 198 8.33 -11.49 3.50
N VAL A 199 8.32 -10.50 4.40
CA VAL A 199 9.54 -9.86 4.90
C VAL A 199 10.46 -10.86 5.61
N LEU A 200 9.90 -11.75 6.43
CA LEU A 200 10.64 -12.83 7.09
C LEU A 200 11.35 -13.72 6.07
N VAL A 201 10.64 -14.21 5.05
CA VAL A 201 11.19 -15.08 3.99
C VAL A 201 12.31 -14.39 3.23
N ILE A 202 12.14 -13.09 2.89
CA ILE A 202 13.17 -12.30 2.20
C ILE A 202 14.43 -12.20 3.08
N GLY A 203 14.27 -11.83 4.35
CA GLY A 203 15.39 -11.70 5.28
C GLY A 203 16.14 -13.02 5.49
N LEU A 204 15.41 -14.13 5.66
CA LEU A 204 16.00 -15.47 5.77
C LEU A 204 16.75 -15.85 4.50
N THR A 205 16.16 -15.63 3.31
CA THR A 205 16.77 -15.95 2.02
C THR A 205 18.10 -15.21 1.84
N LEU A 206 18.14 -13.91 2.14
CA LEU A 206 19.35 -13.09 2.05
C LEU A 206 20.44 -13.56 3.02
N ALA A 207 20.09 -13.78 4.28
CA ALA A 207 21.05 -14.17 5.30
C ALA A 207 21.62 -15.57 5.03
N VAL A 208 20.77 -16.53 4.61
CA VAL A 208 21.21 -17.88 4.21
C VAL A 208 22.07 -17.81 2.95
N ALA A 209 21.69 -17.03 1.94
CA ALA A 209 22.52 -16.84 0.75
C ALA A 209 23.90 -16.27 1.10
N GLY A 210 23.96 -15.33 2.05
CA GLY A 210 25.21 -14.78 2.57
C GLY A 210 26.08 -15.84 3.26
N LEU A 211 25.48 -16.70 4.09
CA LEU A 211 26.20 -17.81 4.75
C LEU A 211 26.73 -18.83 3.73
N LEU A 212 25.91 -19.26 2.77
CA LEU A 212 26.33 -20.19 1.73
C LEU A 212 27.46 -19.62 0.87
N LEU A 213 27.33 -18.37 0.48
CA LEU A 213 28.37 -17.68 -0.29
C LEU A 213 29.65 -17.47 0.54
N GLY A 214 29.51 -17.19 1.83
CA GLY A 214 30.64 -17.07 2.77
C GLY A 214 31.41 -18.38 2.94
N GLY A 215 30.71 -19.51 2.99
CA GLY A 215 31.31 -20.85 2.98
C GLY A 215 32.00 -21.16 1.65
N TYR A 216 31.32 -20.90 0.51
CA TYR A 216 31.87 -21.11 -0.82
C TYR A 216 33.14 -20.29 -1.09
N LEU A 217 33.18 -19.06 -0.66
CA LEU A 217 34.33 -18.15 -0.85
C LEU A 217 35.37 -18.24 0.27
N GLN A 218 35.13 -19.03 1.30
CA GLN A 218 35.94 -19.09 2.52
C GLN A 218 36.14 -17.69 3.14
N ALA A 219 35.11 -16.85 3.03
CA ALA A 219 35.15 -15.44 3.41
C ALA A 219 34.57 -15.17 4.81
N ILE A 220 34.04 -16.20 5.49
CA ILE A 220 33.45 -16.11 6.83
C ILE A 220 34.15 -17.09 7.78
N GLY A 221 34.56 -16.61 8.96
CA GLY A 221 35.12 -17.46 10.01
C GLY A 221 34.00 -18.19 10.79
N ARG A 222 34.36 -19.31 11.43
CA ARG A 222 33.40 -20.15 12.18
C ARG A 222 32.62 -19.38 13.25
N ALA A 223 33.29 -18.50 14.02
CA ALA A 223 32.61 -17.69 15.04
C ALA A 223 31.58 -16.73 14.45
N ALA A 224 31.92 -16.06 13.33
CA ALA A 224 30.99 -15.15 12.64
C ALA A 224 29.81 -15.91 12.01
N ALA A 225 30.04 -17.12 11.47
CA ALA A 225 28.97 -17.96 10.94
C ALA A 225 28.02 -18.42 12.05
N VAL A 226 28.54 -18.83 13.21
CA VAL A 226 27.71 -19.21 14.37
C VAL A 226 26.91 -18.01 14.88
N ALA A 227 27.53 -16.83 14.99
CA ALA A 227 26.82 -15.62 15.40
C ALA A 227 25.72 -15.22 14.40
N ALA A 228 25.97 -15.34 13.10
CA ALA A 228 24.97 -15.08 12.06
C ALA A 228 23.80 -16.06 12.16
N ILE A 229 24.06 -17.37 12.33
CA ILE A 229 23.02 -18.41 12.51
C ILE A 229 22.20 -18.11 13.77
N ALA A 230 22.84 -17.79 14.89
CA ALA A 230 22.15 -17.42 16.13
C ALA A 230 21.27 -16.18 15.94
N GLY A 231 21.77 -15.16 15.22
CA GLY A 231 21.02 -13.97 14.84
C GLY A 231 19.80 -14.30 13.97
N ILE A 232 19.97 -15.13 12.95
CA ILE A 232 18.86 -15.58 12.08
C ILE A 232 17.79 -16.28 12.88
N ILE A 233 18.17 -17.24 13.73
CA ILE A 233 17.22 -17.99 14.57
C ILE A 233 16.54 -17.04 15.55
N GLY A 234 17.29 -16.20 16.29
CA GLY A 234 16.75 -15.29 17.30
C GLY A 234 15.78 -14.27 16.70
N LEU A 235 16.18 -13.62 15.60
CA LEU A 235 15.32 -12.62 14.93
C LEU A 235 14.15 -13.27 14.18
N GLY A 236 14.37 -14.45 13.60
CA GLY A 236 13.29 -15.23 12.98
C GLY A 236 12.22 -15.62 13.99
N LEU A 237 12.62 -16.12 15.16
CA LEU A 237 11.72 -16.42 16.27
C LEU A 237 11.01 -15.15 16.78
N LEU A 238 11.74 -14.06 16.98
CA LEU A 238 11.19 -12.79 17.42
C LEU A 238 10.10 -12.26 16.45
N SER A 239 10.35 -12.41 15.16
CA SER A 239 9.38 -11.99 14.12
C SER A 239 8.16 -12.92 14.06
N ALA A 240 8.37 -14.23 14.26
CA ALA A 240 7.30 -15.22 14.18
C ALA A 240 6.42 -15.30 15.45
N THR A 241 6.98 -14.99 16.64
CA THR A 241 6.26 -15.08 17.92
C THR A 241 5.47 -13.85 18.27
N ARG A 242 5.66 -12.74 17.56
CA ARG A 242 4.83 -11.55 17.77
C ARG A 242 3.53 -11.69 17.00
N ASP A 243 2.41 -11.61 17.72
CA ASP A 243 1.07 -11.66 17.14
C ASP A 243 0.92 -10.60 16.03
N SER A 244 0.26 -10.98 14.96
CA SER A 244 -0.17 -10.05 13.94
C SER A 244 -1.14 -9.05 14.57
N PRO A 245 -1.03 -7.74 14.32
CA PRO A 245 -2.06 -6.81 14.74
C PRO A 245 -3.38 -7.00 13.99
N CYS A 246 -3.40 -7.86 12.97
CA CYS A 246 -4.53 -8.11 12.08
C CYS A 246 -5.11 -9.50 12.31
N ASP A 247 -6.44 -9.62 12.36
CA ASP A 247 -7.14 -10.91 12.26
C ASP A 247 -7.02 -11.47 10.83
N ALA A 248 -7.01 -10.59 9.83
CA ALA A 248 -6.69 -10.92 8.45
C ALA A 248 -5.77 -9.85 7.84
N ASP A 249 -4.63 -10.28 7.30
CA ASP A 249 -3.74 -9.45 6.49
C ASP A 249 -4.12 -9.68 5.02
N THR A 250 -4.87 -8.74 4.47
CA THR A 250 -5.44 -8.84 3.12
C THR A 250 -4.52 -8.22 2.07
N SER A 251 -4.94 -8.20 0.81
CA SER A 251 -4.20 -7.47 -0.24
C SER A 251 -4.34 -5.95 -0.14
N TYR A 252 -5.28 -5.46 0.64
CA TYR A 252 -5.59 -4.02 0.74
C TYR A 252 -5.46 -3.49 2.16
N HIS A 253 -5.80 -4.29 3.18
CA HIS A 253 -5.94 -3.83 4.56
C HIS A 253 -5.38 -4.81 5.59
N CYS A 254 -4.99 -4.27 6.73
CA CYS A 254 -4.89 -5.00 7.98
C CYS A 254 -6.28 -4.98 8.64
N ALA A 255 -7.05 -6.04 8.48
CA ALA A 255 -8.38 -6.14 9.04
C ALA A 255 -8.35 -6.75 10.45
N ARG A 256 -9.05 -6.12 11.39
CA ARG A 256 -9.19 -6.56 12.79
C ARG A 256 -10.63 -6.46 13.23
N LEU A 257 -11.07 -7.42 14.01
CA LEU A 257 -12.41 -7.46 14.59
C LEU A 257 -12.37 -7.16 16.09
N GLU A 258 -13.04 -6.11 16.49
CA GLU A 258 -13.18 -5.73 17.89
C GLU A 258 -14.61 -5.93 18.39
N ARG A 259 -14.77 -6.31 19.65
CA ARG A 259 -16.10 -6.33 20.28
C ARG A 259 -16.60 -4.90 20.43
N ALA A 260 -17.85 -4.65 20.05
CA ALA A 260 -18.47 -3.36 20.26
C ALA A 260 -18.89 -3.23 21.75
N PRO A 261 -18.37 -2.26 22.51
CA PRO A 261 -18.75 -2.06 23.90
C PRO A 261 -20.25 -1.79 24.04
N GLY A 262 -20.89 -2.46 24.99
CA GLY A 262 -22.34 -2.34 25.22
C GLY A 262 -23.21 -3.24 24.33
N PHE A 263 -22.63 -3.98 23.38
CA PHE A 263 -23.34 -4.88 22.48
C PHE A 263 -22.79 -6.31 22.59
N ALA A 264 -23.65 -7.26 22.92
CA ALA A 264 -23.22 -8.65 23.14
C ALA A 264 -22.75 -9.33 21.84
N ASP A 265 -23.47 -9.08 20.75
CA ASP A 265 -23.31 -9.78 19.48
C ASP A 265 -22.78 -8.87 18.35
N ALA A 266 -22.36 -7.66 18.65
CA ALA A 266 -21.82 -6.76 17.64
C ALA A 266 -20.28 -6.73 17.62
N ARG A 267 -19.76 -6.41 16.45
CA ARG A 267 -18.32 -6.23 16.18
C ARG A 267 -18.08 -4.94 15.43
N PHE A 268 -16.97 -4.31 15.74
CA PHE A 268 -16.35 -3.33 14.83
C PHE A 268 -15.40 -4.06 13.91
N LEU A 269 -15.52 -3.78 12.62
CA LEU A 269 -14.46 -4.02 11.65
C LEU A 269 -13.54 -2.80 11.67
N VAL A 270 -12.27 -3.05 11.96
CA VAL A 270 -11.21 -2.04 11.98
C VAL A 270 -10.27 -2.32 10.81
N LEU A 271 -10.12 -1.40 9.90
CA LEU A 271 -9.22 -1.48 8.75
C LEU A 271 -8.08 -0.48 8.93
N ASP A 272 -6.85 -0.96 8.89
CA ASP A 272 -5.63 -0.14 9.05
C ASP A 272 -5.59 0.76 10.30
N GLY A 273 -6.36 0.40 11.31
CA GLY A 273 -6.46 1.11 12.59
C GLY A 273 -7.71 1.97 12.76
N ASP A 274 -8.47 2.19 11.70
CA ASP A 274 -9.69 2.99 11.71
C ASP A 274 -10.95 2.14 11.79
N TYR A 275 -11.95 2.59 12.56
CA TYR A 275 -13.25 1.95 12.63
C TYR A 275 -14.00 2.13 11.32
N ASN A 276 -14.11 1.05 10.54
CA ASN A 276 -14.73 1.06 9.23
C ASN A 276 -16.22 0.69 9.28
N SER A 277 -16.58 -0.36 10.02
CA SER A 277 -17.96 -0.83 10.05
C SER A 277 -18.36 -1.29 11.44
N PHE A 278 -19.63 -1.08 11.79
CA PHE A 278 -20.31 -1.72 12.91
C PHE A 278 -21.22 -2.82 12.37
N VAL A 279 -21.09 -4.03 12.89
CA VAL A 279 -21.88 -5.19 12.44
C VAL A 279 -22.50 -5.88 13.64
N ASP A 280 -23.82 -5.82 13.78
CA ASP A 280 -24.56 -6.68 14.69
C ASP A 280 -24.85 -8.02 13.98
N LEU A 281 -24.34 -9.11 14.58
CA LEU A 281 -24.42 -10.46 14.01
C LEU A 281 -25.84 -11.04 14.06
N LYS A 282 -26.68 -10.57 14.98
CA LYS A 282 -28.04 -11.05 15.20
C LYS A 282 -29.11 -10.09 14.71
N ASN A 283 -28.85 -8.80 14.75
CA ASN A 283 -29.80 -7.78 14.35
C ASN A 283 -29.23 -6.88 13.23
N PRO A 284 -29.30 -7.28 11.97
CA PRO A 284 -28.77 -6.48 10.86
C PRO A 284 -29.49 -5.14 10.64
N LYS A 285 -30.60 -4.87 11.35
CA LYS A 285 -31.28 -3.56 11.34
C LYS A 285 -30.61 -2.54 12.22
N ASP A 286 -29.75 -2.98 13.15
CA ASP A 286 -29.00 -2.11 14.06
C ASP A 286 -27.76 -1.57 13.34
N ILE A 287 -27.82 -0.30 12.95
CA ILE A 287 -26.74 0.44 12.28
C ILE A 287 -26.35 1.62 13.15
N GLN A 288 -25.13 1.62 13.70
CA GLN A 288 -24.70 2.55 14.74
C GLN A 288 -23.94 3.77 14.19
N PHE A 289 -23.27 3.66 13.05
CA PHE A 289 -22.57 4.80 12.49
C PHE A 289 -23.55 5.81 11.92
N PRO A 290 -23.46 7.10 12.30
CA PRO A 290 -24.42 8.12 11.84
C PRO A 290 -24.57 8.18 10.32
N TYR A 291 -23.44 8.11 9.58
CA TYR A 291 -23.50 8.17 8.12
C TYR A 291 -24.32 7.02 7.50
N THR A 292 -24.29 5.82 8.10
CA THR A 292 -25.10 4.69 7.62
C THR A 292 -26.58 4.93 7.83
N GLN A 293 -26.95 5.62 8.92
CA GLN A 293 -28.34 6.02 9.19
C GLN A 293 -28.82 7.08 8.20
N TRP A 294 -27.96 8.02 7.81
CA TRP A 294 -28.28 9.04 6.80
C TRP A 294 -28.51 8.42 5.43
N ILE A 295 -27.65 7.47 5.02
CA ILE A 295 -27.85 6.70 3.77
C ILE A 295 -29.13 5.88 3.84
N ALA A 296 -29.40 5.20 4.95
CA ALA A 296 -30.62 4.42 5.16
C ALA A 296 -31.87 5.29 5.00
N SER A 297 -31.91 6.45 5.63
CA SER A 297 -33.00 7.43 5.49
C SER A 297 -33.21 7.90 4.04
N ALA A 298 -32.11 8.10 3.29
CA ALA A 298 -32.21 8.45 1.88
C ALA A 298 -32.80 7.29 1.05
N ILE A 299 -32.44 6.03 1.35
CA ILE A 299 -33.02 4.84 0.72
C ILE A 299 -34.52 4.75 1.06
N ASP A 300 -34.92 4.90 2.33
CA ASP A 300 -36.33 4.88 2.75
C ASP A 300 -37.16 5.97 2.03
N THR A 301 -36.55 7.12 1.76
CA THR A 301 -37.20 8.20 1.01
C THR A 301 -37.52 7.82 -0.45
N VAL A 302 -36.62 7.09 -1.13
CA VAL A 302 -36.85 6.64 -2.52
C VAL A 302 -37.62 5.32 -2.60
N ALA A 303 -37.72 4.57 -1.52
CA ALA A 303 -38.41 3.30 -1.40
C ALA A 303 -39.35 3.24 -0.19
N PRO A 304 -40.36 4.11 -0.10
CA PRO A 304 -41.25 4.19 1.05
C PRO A 304 -42.03 2.86 1.24
N GLY A 305 -42.33 2.56 2.51
CA GLY A 305 -43.13 1.38 2.90
C GLY A 305 -42.39 0.05 2.72
N ALA A 306 -41.05 0.06 2.85
CA ALA A 306 -40.20 -1.12 2.71
C ALA A 306 -40.35 -1.82 1.32
N ARG A 307 -40.60 -1.06 0.28
CA ARG A 307 -40.61 -1.54 -1.12
C ARG A 307 -39.24 -2.17 -1.46
N PRO A 308 -39.23 -3.33 -2.16
CA PRO A 308 -37.97 -3.92 -2.63
C PRO A 308 -37.12 -2.94 -3.45
N VAL A 309 -35.82 -3.00 -3.28
CA VAL A 309 -34.83 -2.11 -3.90
C VAL A 309 -33.76 -2.95 -4.60
N ASP A 310 -33.50 -2.64 -5.86
CA ASP A 310 -32.32 -3.12 -6.56
C ASP A 310 -31.17 -2.13 -6.27
N ALA A 311 -30.13 -2.58 -5.60
CA ALA A 311 -29.03 -1.73 -5.13
C ALA A 311 -27.67 -2.19 -5.64
N VAL A 312 -26.78 -1.24 -5.94
CA VAL A 312 -25.36 -1.48 -6.16
C VAL A 312 -24.58 -0.72 -5.07
N PHE A 313 -23.79 -1.45 -4.29
CA PHE A 313 -22.88 -0.89 -3.30
C PHE A 313 -21.46 -0.92 -3.83
N VAL A 314 -20.77 0.19 -3.78
CA VAL A 314 -19.36 0.35 -4.13
C VAL A 314 -18.56 0.43 -2.83
N GLY A 315 -17.88 -0.67 -2.50
CA GLY A 315 -17.33 -0.95 -1.19
C GLY A 315 -18.26 -1.84 -0.35
N GLY A 316 -17.70 -2.88 0.25
CA GLY A 316 -18.43 -3.82 1.11
C GLY A 316 -18.23 -3.52 2.60
N GLY A 317 -16.99 -3.27 2.98
CA GLY A 317 -16.61 -3.19 4.40
C GLY A 317 -17.15 -4.40 5.15
N GLY A 318 -17.87 -4.21 6.25
CA GLY A 318 -18.56 -5.28 6.99
C GLY A 318 -19.96 -5.61 6.46
N PHE A 319 -20.30 -5.19 5.25
CA PHE A 319 -21.62 -5.41 4.61
C PHE A 319 -22.80 -4.89 5.45
N THR A 320 -22.61 -3.86 6.24
CA THR A 320 -23.64 -3.33 7.16
C THR A 320 -24.87 -2.86 6.40
N LEU A 321 -24.74 -1.93 5.45
CA LEU A 321 -25.87 -1.40 4.68
C LEU A 321 -26.55 -2.43 3.76
N PRO A 322 -25.84 -3.29 3.02
CA PRO A 322 -26.50 -4.36 2.24
C PRO A 322 -27.32 -5.33 3.11
N ARG A 323 -26.83 -5.68 4.31
CA ARG A 323 -27.55 -6.54 5.27
C ARG A 323 -28.75 -5.84 5.90
N TRP A 324 -28.59 -4.55 6.22
CA TRP A 324 -29.69 -3.70 6.68
C TRP A 324 -30.79 -3.62 5.63
N LEU A 325 -30.46 -3.36 4.37
CA LEU A 325 -31.41 -3.28 3.28
C LEU A 325 -32.18 -4.59 3.10
N ALA A 326 -31.50 -5.72 3.12
CA ALA A 326 -32.14 -7.03 3.02
C ALA A 326 -33.12 -7.30 4.18
N ALA A 327 -32.83 -6.79 5.38
CA ALA A 327 -33.65 -6.99 6.57
C ALA A 327 -34.83 -6.02 6.68
N THR A 328 -34.71 -4.80 6.14
CA THR A 328 -35.75 -3.74 6.24
C THR A 328 -36.62 -3.67 4.98
N HIS A 329 -36.11 -4.06 3.82
CA HIS A 329 -36.78 -4.04 2.53
C HIS A 329 -36.81 -5.46 1.92
N PRO A 330 -37.66 -6.36 2.42
CA PRO A 330 -37.70 -7.75 1.95
C PRO A 330 -37.91 -7.87 0.43
N GLY A 331 -37.15 -8.74 -0.22
CA GLY A 331 -37.16 -8.89 -1.67
C GLY A 331 -36.14 -7.99 -2.40
N SER A 332 -35.43 -7.13 -1.69
CA SER A 332 -34.33 -6.33 -2.28
C SER A 332 -33.16 -7.21 -2.73
N ARG A 333 -32.44 -6.72 -3.73
CA ARG A 333 -31.23 -7.34 -4.26
C ARG A 333 -30.09 -6.33 -4.23
N SER A 334 -28.99 -6.73 -3.65
CA SER A 334 -27.77 -5.90 -3.54
C SER A 334 -26.62 -6.60 -4.26
N GLN A 335 -26.01 -5.93 -5.22
CA GLN A 335 -24.67 -6.25 -5.70
C GLN A 335 -23.67 -5.39 -4.96
N VAL A 336 -22.65 -6.00 -4.37
CA VAL A 336 -21.65 -5.31 -3.55
C VAL A 336 -20.30 -5.49 -4.22
N LEU A 337 -19.81 -4.42 -4.86
CA LEU A 337 -18.53 -4.39 -5.57
C LEU A 337 -17.41 -4.17 -4.55
N GLU A 338 -16.72 -5.25 -4.18
CA GLU A 338 -15.65 -5.24 -3.17
C GLU A 338 -14.33 -5.71 -3.79
N VAL A 339 -13.30 -4.89 -3.69
CA VAL A 339 -12.00 -5.20 -4.29
C VAL A 339 -11.23 -6.26 -3.49
N ASP A 340 -11.49 -6.35 -2.19
CA ASP A 340 -10.73 -7.19 -1.28
C ASP A 340 -11.41 -8.54 -1.02
N LYS A 341 -10.98 -9.54 -1.78
CA LYS A 341 -11.50 -10.90 -1.63
C LYS A 341 -11.35 -11.47 -0.22
N LYS A 342 -10.21 -11.22 0.43
CA LYS A 342 -9.96 -11.75 1.77
C LYS A 342 -10.81 -11.05 2.84
N LEU A 343 -11.19 -9.81 2.60
CA LEU A 343 -12.15 -9.11 3.46
C LEU A 343 -13.52 -9.76 3.35
N VAL A 344 -13.99 -10.06 2.14
CA VAL A 344 -15.24 -10.82 1.94
C VAL A 344 -15.20 -12.17 2.64
N GLU A 345 -14.09 -12.93 2.50
CA GLU A 345 -13.89 -14.20 3.20
C GLU A 345 -13.93 -14.03 4.73
N LEU A 346 -13.32 -12.98 5.28
CA LEU A 346 -13.37 -12.66 6.71
C LEU A 346 -14.81 -12.38 7.18
N ASP A 347 -15.58 -11.65 6.38
CA ASP A 347 -16.97 -11.33 6.67
C ASP A 347 -17.86 -12.59 6.65
N GLU A 348 -17.63 -13.49 5.70
CA GLU A 348 -18.33 -14.78 5.65
C GLU A 348 -18.01 -15.65 6.87
N ASP A 349 -16.72 -15.73 7.24
CA ASP A 349 -16.24 -16.60 8.30
C ASP A 349 -16.53 -16.06 9.71
N ARG A 350 -16.46 -14.74 9.90
CA ARG A 350 -16.40 -14.14 11.24
C ARG A 350 -17.50 -13.10 11.51
N LEU A 351 -18.06 -12.46 10.48
CA LEU A 351 -19.13 -11.47 10.61
C LEU A 351 -20.50 -11.97 10.12
N GLY A 352 -20.59 -13.26 9.79
CA GLY A 352 -21.85 -13.92 9.47
C GLY A 352 -22.48 -13.47 8.16
N LEU A 353 -21.68 -12.94 7.22
CA LEU A 353 -22.12 -12.68 5.86
C LEU A 353 -22.51 -14.02 5.20
N LYS A 354 -23.70 -14.07 4.63
CA LYS A 354 -24.18 -15.21 3.85
C LYS A 354 -24.54 -14.72 2.45
N PRO A 355 -23.66 -14.94 1.47
CA PRO A 355 -23.95 -14.58 0.09
C PRO A 355 -25.28 -15.17 -0.38
N SER A 356 -26.12 -14.36 -0.99
CA SER A 356 -27.47 -14.74 -1.41
C SER A 356 -27.94 -13.86 -2.57
N ALA A 357 -29.14 -14.10 -3.07
CA ALA A 357 -29.74 -13.19 -4.04
C ALA A 357 -29.98 -11.78 -3.47
N SER A 358 -30.18 -11.67 -2.14
CA SER A 358 -30.40 -10.38 -1.47
C SER A 358 -29.08 -9.63 -1.18
N VAL A 359 -27.95 -10.33 -0.97
CA VAL A 359 -26.63 -9.73 -0.76
C VAL A 359 -25.60 -10.56 -1.52
N LYS A 360 -25.16 -10.05 -2.65
CA LYS A 360 -24.22 -10.72 -3.55
C LYS A 360 -22.90 -9.96 -3.62
N PRO A 361 -21.83 -10.46 -3.00
CA PRO A 361 -20.48 -9.94 -3.23
C PRO A 361 -20.06 -10.14 -4.68
N VAL A 362 -19.45 -9.13 -5.27
CA VAL A 362 -18.78 -9.14 -6.57
C VAL A 362 -17.35 -8.69 -6.35
N VAL A 363 -16.43 -9.65 -6.29
CA VAL A 363 -15.02 -9.37 -6.02
C VAL A 363 -14.36 -8.79 -7.26
N GLY A 364 -13.84 -7.55 -7.14
CA GLY A 364 -13.14 -6.87 -8.22
C GLY A 364 -13.10 -5.36 -8.04
N ASP A 365 -12.30 -4.69 -8.88
CA ASP A 365 -12.28 -3.23 -8.94
C ASP A 365 -13.64 -2.70 -9.39
N ALA A 366 -14.25 -1.83 -8.57
CA ALA A 366 -15.58 -1.29 -8.82
C ALA A 366 -15.65 -0.50 -10.13
N ARG A 367 -14.57 0.22 -10.52
CA ARG A 367 -14.49 0.95 -11.79
C ARG A 367 -14.63 0.01 -13.00
N VAL A 368 -14.14 -1.22 -12.88
CA VAL A 368 -14.24 -2.25 -13.91
C VAL A 368 -15.60 -2.96 -13.81
N SER A 369 -15.95 -3.44 -12.62
CA SER A 369 -17.15 -4.24 -12.37
C SER A 369 -18.45 -3.48 -12.67
N MET A 370 -18.48 -2.14 -12.48
CA MET A 370 -19.66 -1.32 -12.80
C MET A 370 -20.04 -1.38 -14.27
N ARG A 371 -19.10 -1.63 -15.18
CA ARG A 371 -19.39 -1.76 -16.63
C ARG A 371 -20.23 -3.00 -16.97
N ASP A 372 -20.10 -4.03 -16.13
CA ASP A 372 -20.87 -5.28 -16.29
C ASP A 372 -22.29 -5.17 -15.75
N GLU A 373 -22.59 -4.12 -14.97
CA GLU A 373 -23.94 -3.85 -14.47
C GLU A 373 -24.83 -3.36 -15.61
N PRO A 374 -26.04 -3.95 -15.76
CA PRO A 374 -26.97 -3.55 -16.82
C PRO A 374 -27.41 -2.09 -16.67
N SER A 375 -27.64 -1.41 -17.79
CA SER A 375 -28.20 -0.06 -17.80
C SER A 375 -29.60 -0.06 -17.21
N GLY A 376 -29.90 0.93 -16.35
CA GLY A 376 -31.22 1.09 -15.74
C GLY A 376 -31.63 -0.07 -14.83
N SER A 377 -30.68 -0.76 -14.20
CA SER A 377 -30.92 -1.91 -13.33
C SER A 377 -31.10 -1.55 -11.85
N ALA A 378 -30.51 -0.46 -11.36
CA ALA A 378 -30.48 -0.11 -9.95
C ALA A 378 -31.44 1.02 -9.58
N ASP A 379 -32.19 0.87 -8.50
CA ASP A 379 -32.94 1.95 -7.85
C ASP A 379 -31.99 2.89 -7.10
N VAL A 380 -30.93 2.33 -6.49
CA VAL A 380 -29.93 3.08 -5.76
C VAL A 380 -28.51 2.58 -6.06
N VAL A 381 -27.55 3.49 -6.09
CA VAL A 381 -26.12 3.21 -6.07
C VAL A 381 -25.54 3.91 -4.85
N ILE A 382 -24.77 3.18 -4.04
CA ILE A 382 -24.13 3.71 -2.82
C ILE A 382 -22.61 3.66 -3.01
N GLY A 383 -21.96 4.81 -2.95
CA GLY A 383 -20.51 4.95 -2.96
C GLY A 383 -19.98 5.03 -1.53
N ASP A 384 -19.35 3.96 -1.04
CA ASP A 384 -18.81 3.86 0.32
C ASP A 384 -17.47 3.07 0.30
N ALA A 385 -16.63 3.36 -0.70
CA ALA A 385 -15.33 2.72 -0.86
C ALA A 385 -14.21 3.66 -0.45
N PHE A 386 -13.39 3.23 0.50
CA PHE A 386 -12.30 4.01 1.05
C PHE A 386 -10.96 3.28 0.97
N SER A 387 -9.87 4.05 0.89
CA SER A 387 -8.51 3.64 1.18
C SER A 387 -7.98 4.60 2.28
N GLY A 388 -8.03 4.16 3.54
CA GLY A 388 -7.93 5.05 4.70
C GLY A 388 -9.11 6.02 4.74
N PHE A 389 -8.84 7.33 4.77
CA PHE A 389 -9.88 8.38 4.74
C PHE A 389 -10.23 8.85 3.32
N THR A 390 -9.53 8.36 2.31
CA THR A 390 -9.65 8.84 0.93
C THR A 390 -10.50 7.89 0.10
N ILE A 391 -11.42 8.43 -0.69
CA ILE A 391 -12.08 7.68 -1.75
C ILE A 391 -11.10 7.55 -2.93
N PRO A 392 -10.90 6.37 -3.53
CA PRO A 392 -10.07 6.22 -4.72
C PRO A 392 -10.51 7.18 -5.82
N TRP A 393 -9.57 8.00 -6.32
CA TRP A 393 -9.87 9.12 -7.24
C TRP A 393 -10.69 8.70 -8.47
N GLN A 394 -10.48 7.48 -8.97
CA GLN A 394 -11.21 6.95 -10.13
C GLN A 394 -12.70 6.70 -9.86
N LEU A 395 -13.14 6.77 -8.60
CA LEU A 395 -14.55 6.63 -8.18
C LEU A 395 -15.24 7.99 -7.89
N LEU A 396 -14.56 9.11 -8.16
CA LEU A 396 -15.08 10.47 -7.98
C LEU A 396 -15.11 11.29 -9.28
N THR A 397 -14.72 10.71 -10.41
CA THR A 397 -14.63 11.44 -11.66
C THR A 397 -15.98 11.57 -12.38
N ARG A 398 -16.09 12.56 -13.26
CA ARG A 398 -17.25 12.72 -14.13
C ARG A 398 -17.54 11.46 -14.95
N GLU A 399 -16.50 10.79 -15.41
CA GLU A 399 -16.59 9.56 -16.21
C GLU A 399 -17.16 8.41 -15.37
N TRP A 400 -16.76 8.32 -14.10
CA TRP A 400 -17.38 7.38 -13.13
C TRP A 400 -18.85 7.71 -12.89
N THR A 401 -19.15 8.96 -12.61
CA THR A 401 -20.53 9.43 -12.38
C THR A 401 -21.44 9.15 -13.59
N THR A 402 -20.89 9.19 -14.81
CA THR A 402 -21.60 8.83 -16.03
C THR A 402 -21.97 7.34 -16.03
N GLU A 403 -21.07 6.46 -15.61
CA GLU A 403 -21.34 5.02 -15.49
C GLU A 403 -22.38 4.73 -14.40
N VAL A 404 -22.27 5.38 -13.24
CA VAL A 404 -23.29 5.27 -12.18
C VAL A 404 -24.65 5.68 -12.71
N ARG A 405 -24.74 6.79 -13.42
CA ARG A 405 -25.99 7.28 -14.01
C ARG A 405 -26.56 6.32 -15.06
N ARG A 406 -25.71 5.63 -15.83
CA ARG A 406 -26.12 4.59 -16.79
C ARG A 406 -26.81 3.42 -16.09
N VAL A 407 -26.27 2.99 -14.95
CA VAL A 407 -26.77 1.85 -14.17
C VAL A 407 -28.05 2.21 -13.42
N LEU A 408 -28.23 3.45 -13.01
CA LEU A 408 -29.43 3.89 -12.31
C LEU A 408 -30.68 3.84 -13.21
N LYS A 409 -31.77 3.38 -12.64
CA LYS A 409 -33.12 3.53 -13.22
C LYS A 409 -33.47 5.02 -13.35
N PRO A 410 -34.38 5.41 -14.23
CA PRO A 410 -34.85 6.79 -14.29
C PRO A 410 -35.31 7.31 -12.93
N GLY A 411 -34.65 8.35 -12.42
CA GLY A 411 -34.90 8.91 -11.10
C GLY A 411 -34.37 8.07 -9.93
N GLY A 412 -33.43 7.15 -10.16
CA GLY A 412 -32.71 6.47 -9.10
C GLY A 412 -31.80 7.42 -8.31
N LEU A 413 -31.31 6.97 -7.17
CA LEU A 413 -30.46 7.71 -6.25
C LEU A 413 -29.01 7.25 -6.34
N TYR A 414 -28.10 8.19 -6.46
CA TYR A 414 -26.68 8.00 -6.13
C TYR A 414 -26.38 8.69 -4.80
N ALA A 415 -25.94 7.92 -3.78
CA ALA A 415 -25.51 8.46 -2.51
C ALA A 415 -24.05 8.11 -2.28
N ILE A 416 -23.23 9.10 -1.90
CA ILE A 416 -21.80 8.96 -1.66
C ILE A 416 -21.51 9.32 -0.21
N ASN A 417 -20.85 8.42 0.54
CA ASN A 417 -20.19 8.76 1.78
C ASN A 417 -18.83 9.37 1.45
N LEU A 418 -18.59 10.58 1.91
CA LEU A 418 -17.33 11.31 1.75
C LEU A 418 -16.90 11.87 3.09
N ILE A 419 -15.60 11.81 3.39
CA ILE A 419 -15.00 12.39 4.60
C ILE A 419 -14.15 13.56 4.17
N ASP A 420 -14.37 14.74 4.75
CA ASP A 420 -13.56 15.93 4.52
C ASP A 420 -13.61 16.88 5.73
N PHE A 421 -12.59 17.72 5.86
CA PHE A 421 -12.45 18.66 6.96
C PHE A 421 -11.93 20.03 6.47
N GLY A 422 -11.97 21.01 7.34
CA GLY A 422 -11.33 22.31 7.14
C GLY A 422 -11.86 23.08 5.94
N LYS A 423 -11.16 23.07 4.80
CA LYS A 423 -11.56 23.84 3.60
C LYS A 423 -12.66 23.16 2.79
N PHE A 424 -12.88 21.87 2.96
CA PHE A 424 -13.87 21.08 2.22
C PHE A 424 -13.68 21.10 0.70
N ASP A 425 -12.42 21.21 0.25
CA ASP A 425 -12.13 21.35 -1.18
C ASP A 425 -12.50 20.08 -1.96
N LEU A 426 -12.36 18.88 -1.35
CA LEU A 426 -12.79 17.63 -1.94
C LEU A 426 -14.32 17.54 -2.02
N ALA A 427 -15.03 17.82 -0.94
CA ALA A 427 -16.49 17.80 -0.92
C ALA A 427 -17.08 18.81 -1.93
N ARG A 428 -16.50 20.00 -2.03
CA ARG A 428 -16.89 21.01 -3.04
C ARG A 428 -16.66 20.52 -4.46
N ALA A 429 -15.51 19.85 -4.72
CA ALA A 429 -15.15 19.34 -6.02
C ALA A 429 -16.10 18.22 -6.47
N GLU A 430 -16.39 17.26 -5.58
CA GLU A 430 -17.31 16.15 -5.90
C GLU A 430 -18.73 16.66 -6.11
N LEU A 431 -19.25 17.54 -5.24
CA LEU A 431 -20.56 18.16 -5.44
C LEU A 431 -20.65 18.93 -6.76
N ALA A 432 -19.58 19.67 -7.13
CA ALA A 432 -19.52 20.37 -8.42
C ALA A 432 -19.55 19.38 -9.60
N THR A 433 -18.88 18.24 -9.47
CA THR A 433 -18.84 17.19 -10.47
C THR A 433 -20.20 16.52 -10.63
N LEU A 434 -20.86 16.13 -9.52
CA LEU A 434 -22.21 15.56 -9.51
C LEU A 434 -23.24 16.49 -10.14
N ARG A 435 -23.19 17.80 -9.85
CA ARG A 435 -24.11 18.80 -10.39
C ARG A 435 -24.01 19.01 -11.90
N ARG A 436 -22.96 18.49 -12.56
CA ARG A 436 -22.85 18.45 -14.02
C ARG A 436 -23.57 17.27 -14.63
N GLN A 437 -23.91 16.25 -13.83
CA GLN A 437 -24.48 15.00 -14.29
C GLN A 437 -25.94 14.83 -13.82
N PHE A 438 -26.31 15.33 -12.65
CA PHE A 438 -27.62 15.17 -12.04
C PHE A 438 -28.33 16.51 -11.87
N ALA A 439 -29.65 16.49 -12.08
CA ALA A 439 -30.49 17.68 -11.97
C ALA A 439 -30.69 18.14 -10.52
N ASN A 440 -30.66 17.23 -9.57
CA ASN A 440 -30.86 17.49 -8.15
C ASN A 440 -29.74 16.89 -7.34
N VAL A 441 -28.94 17.73 -6.67
CA VAL A 441 -27.84 17.35 -5.79
C VAL A 441 -27.99 18.07 -4.46
N GLN A 442 -27.95 17.31 -3.36
CA GLN A 442 -28.09 17.80 -1.99
C GLN A 442 -27.01 17.18 -1.11
N LEU A 443 -26.77 17.76 0.05
CA LEU A 443 -25.76 17.36 1.02
C LEU A 443 -26.43 17.10 2.37
N ILE A 444 -26.08 16.01 3.05
CA ILE A 444 -26.31 15.77 4.47
C ILE A 444 -24.97 15.88 5.17
N ALA A 445 -24.85 16.74 6.17
CA ALA A 445 -23.67 16.91 6.99
C ALA A 445 -24.04 17.48 8.36
N VAL A 446 -23.12 17.40 9.30
CA VAL A 446 -23.30 18.04 10.61
C VAL A 446 -22.99 19.55 10.46
N PRO A 447 -23.90 20.45 10.85
CA PRO A 447 -23.60 21.88 10.87
C PRO A 447 -22.68 22.25 12.03
N ASP A 448 -21.85 23.27 11.83
CA ASP A 448 -21.13 23.92 12.91
C ASP A 448 -22.03 24.90 13.69
N ALA A 449 -21.48 25.62 14.66
CA ALA A 449 -22.23 26.58 15.47
C ALA A 449 -22.79 27.77 14.64
N GLY A 450 -22.25 28.02 13.44
CA GLY A 450 -22.72 29.06 12.51
C GLY A 450 -23.76 28.54 11.52
N GLY A 451 -24.02 27.24 11.49
CA GLY A 451 -24.90 26.60 10.50
C GLY A 451 -24.19 26.21 9.20
N ASP A 452 -22.86 26.43 9.10
CA ASP A 452 -22.03 25.97 8.02
C ASP A 452 -21.64 24.48 8.21
N VAL A 453 -21.10 23.84 7.18
CA VAL A 453 -20.68 22.43 7.23
C VAL A 453 -19.52 22.27 8.20
N SER A 454 -19.64 21.34 9.16
CA SER A 454 -18.51 20.88 9.97
C SER A 454 -17.82 19.67 9.34
N GLY A 455 -16.58 19.39 9.78
CA GLY A 455 -15.81 18.25 9.26
C GLY A 455 -16.34 16.90 9.72
N GLY A 456 -16.02 15.86 8.95
CA GLY A 456 -16.43 14.48 9.19
C GLY A 456 -17.09 13.84 7.98
N ASN A 457 -17.91 12.83 8.23
CA ASN A 457 -18.70 12.20 7.17
C ASN A 457 -19.74 13.17 6.61
N MET A 458 -19.89 13.11 5.30
CA MET A 458 -20.89 13.86 4.52
C MET A 458 -21.54 12.90 3.54
N ILE A 459 -22.86 12.98 3.38
CA ILE A 459 -23.56 12.21 2.38
C ILE A 459 -24.01 13.12 1.25
N LEU A 460 -23.46 12.88 0.07
CA LEU A 460 -23.80 13.57 -1.15
C LEU A 460 -24.90 12.78 -1.86
N LEU A 461 -26.04 13.39 -2.08
CA LEU A 461 -27.22 12.78 -2.70
C LEU A 461 -27.44 13.37 -4.09
N ALA A 462 -27.49 12.52 -5.11
CA ALA A 462 -27.67 12.94 -6.49
C ALA A 462 -28.76 12.12 -7.21
N THR A 463 -29.71 12.79 -7.87
CA THR A 463 -30.78 12.17 -8.62
C THR A 463 -31.30 13.13 -9.71
N ASP A 464 -31.99 12.57 -10.73
CA ASP A 464 -32.69 13.38 -11.73
C ASP A 464 -34.15 13.72 -11.33
N ARG A 465 -34.67 13.12 -10.24
CA ARG A 465 -36.01 13.47 -9.73
C ARG A 465 -35.96 14.79 -8.97
N PRO A 466 -37.04 15.60 -9.03
CA PRO A 466 -37.21 16.74 -8.15
C PRO A 466 -37.54 16.27 -6.74
N GLN A 467 -36.58 15.66 -6.06
CA GLN A 467 -36.70 15.14 -4.70
C GLN A 467 -36.11 16.12 -3.71
N GLN A 468 -36.82 16.39 -2.64
CA GLN A 468 -36.29 17.06 -1.48
C GLN A 468 -36.09 16.02 -0.38
N TRP A 469 -34.86 15.90 0.06
CA TRP A 469 -34.52 15.08 1.20
C TRP A 469 -34.70 15.90 2.46
N SER A 470 -35.33 15.35 3.47
CA SER A 470 -35.34 15.91 4.82
C SER A 470 -34.88 14.82 5.75
N TYR A 471 -33.72 14.99 6.34
CA TYR A 471 -33.27 14.11 7.43
C TYR A 471 -33.77 14.74 8.73
N GLU A 472 -34.56 14.01 9.48
CA GLU A 472 -34.96 14.43 10.83
C GLU A 472 -33.71 14.39 11.71
N PRO A 473 -33.33 15.50 12.39
CA PRO A 473 -32.16 15.53 13.24
C PRO A 473 -32.24 14.44 14.30
N ASP A 474 -31.32 13.53 14.25
CA ASP A 474 -31.11 12.52 15.29
C ASP A 474 -30.08 13.02 16.33
N THR A 475 -29.57 12.08 17.14
CA THR A 475 -28.52 12.38 18.12
C THR A 475 -27.20 12.85 17.48
N SER A 476 -27.02 12.66 16.16
CA SER A 476 -25.82 13.13 15.43
C SER A 476 -25.84 14.61 15.12
N GLY A 477 -27.01 15.25 15.17
CA GLY A 477 -27.18 16.66 14.84
C GLY A 477 -27.05 16.98 13.37
N ALA A 478 -27.06 16.00 12.46
CA ALA A 478 -26.93 16.23 11.02
C ALA A 478 -28.11 17.01 10.45
N ALA A 479 -27.86 17.77 9.41
CA ALA A 479 -28.88 18.55 8.68
C ALA A 479 -28.75 18.29 7.17
N THR A 480 -29.88 18.43 6.48
CA THR A 480 -29.91 18.43 5.02
C THR A 480 -29.72 19.85 4.49
N TYR A 481 -28.72 20.04 3.66
CA TYR A 481 -28.52 21.26 2.89
C TYR A 481 -29.30 21.13 1.58
N ASP A 482 -30.24 22.02 1.35
CA ASP A 482 -31.06 22.00 0.16
C ASP A 482 -30.23 22.24 -1.11
N ARG A 483 -30.88 22.12 -2.28
CA ARG A 483 -30.24 22.30 -3.59
C ARG A 483 -29.54 23.66 -3.70
N ALA A 484 -30.14 24.74 -3.15
CA ALA A 484 -29.56 26.08 -3.25
C ALA A 484 -28.35 26.25 -2.34
N ALA A 485 -28.43 25.78 -1.09
CA ALA A 485 -27.31 25.77 -0.15
C ALA A 485 -26.15 24.92 -0.68
N THR A 486 -26.44 23.70 -1.16
CA THR A 486 -25.44 22.81 -1.78
C THR A 486 -24.80 23.47 -3.00
N ALA A 487 -25.58 24.19 -3.81
CA ALA A 487 -25.05 24.90 -4.96
C ALA A 487 -24.09 26.05 -4.58
N ARG A 488 -24.42 26.79 -3.53
CA ARG A 488 -23.52 27.85 -2.99
C ARG A 488 -22.25 27.23 -2.41
N PHE A 489 -22.38 26.17 -1.62
CA PHE A 489 -21.24 25.47 -1.01
C PHE A 489 -20.25 24.95 -2.05
N SER A 490 -20.73 24.40 -3.17
CA SER A 490 -19.91 23.80 -4.24
C SER A 490 -19.56 24.78 -5.39
N ALA A 491 -19.86 26.07 -5.28
CA ALA A 491 -19.76 27.02 -6.39
C ALA A 491 -18.37 27.12 -7.04
N HIS A 492 -17.32 26.92 -6.26
CA HIS A 492 -15.92 27.02 -6.70
C HIS A 492 -15.21 25.66 -6.70
N GLY A 493 -15.96 24.55 -6.63
CA GLY A 493 -15.39 23.20 -6.65
C GLY A 493 -14.72 22.90 -7.99
N THR A 494 -13.53 22.28 -7.92
CA THR A 494 -12.82 21.76 -9.08
C THR A 494 -13.60 20.59 -9.68
N LEU A 495 -13.74 20.53 -11.00
CA LEU A 495 -14.38 19.39 -11.65
C LEU A 495 -13.39 18.22 -11.73
N LEU A 496 -13.78 17.09 -11.17
CA LEU A 496 -12.99 15.88 -11.20
C LEU A 496 -13.22 15.11 -12.50
N ARG A 497 -12.13 14.73 -13.18
CA ARG A 497 -12.15 13.98 -14.44
C ARG A 497 -11.03 12.95 -14.40
N ASP A 498 -11.11 11.94 -15.27
CA ASP A 498 -10.10 10.87 -15.33
C ASP A 498 -8.68 11.40 -15.63
N ASP A 499 -8.56 12.54 -16.34
CA ASP A 499 -7.30 13.21 -16.63
C ASP A 499 -6.86 14.21 -15.55
N PHE A 500 -7.74 14.55 -14.60
CA PHE A 500 -7.44 15.49 -13.51
C PHE A 500 -8.38 15.29 -12.31
N ALA A 501 -7.93 14.54 -11.32
CA ALA A 501 -8.64 14.31 -10.06
C ALA A 501 -7.65 14.26 -8.88
N PRO A 502 -7.18 15.45 -8.40
CA PRO A 502 -6.18 15.54 -7.33
C PRO A 502 -6.82 15.33 -5.95
N VAL A 503 -7.46 14.18 -5.73
CA VAL A 503 -8.30 13.87 -4.56
C VAL A 503 -7.52 14.03 -3.26
N ASP A 504 -6.31 13.48 -3.18
CA ASP A 504 -5.47 13.54 -1.98
C ASP A 504 -5.04 14.97 -1.62
N GLN A 505 -4.87 15.84 -2.63
CA GLN A 505 -4.50 17.25 -2.41
C GLN A 505 -5.68 18.12 -2.05
N LEU A 506 -6.90 17.71 -2.41
CA LEU A 506 -8.15 18.42 -2.06
C LEU A 506 -8.66 18.00 -0.68
N LEU A 507 -8.38 16.76 -0.25
CA LEU A 507 -8.76 16.24 1.06
C LEU A 507 -8.01 16.98 2.17
N THR A 508 -8.73 17.52 3.13
CA THR A 508 -8.16 18.00 4.38
C THR A 508 -8.47 16.99 5.48
N LEU A 509 -7.44 16.50 6.16
CA LEU A 509 -7.61 15.63 7.33
C LEU A 509 -7.69 16.46 8.62
N PRO A 510 -8.32 15.93 9.69
CA PRO A 510 -8.30 16.61 10.97
C PRO A 510 -6.85 16.76 11.43
N HIS A 511 -6.47 17.94 11.88
CA HIS A 511 -5.19 18.14 12.54
C HIS A 511 -5.25 17.38 13.88
N GLY A 512 -4.39 16.35 14.01
CA GLY A 512 -4.23 15.58 15.24
C GLY A 512 -3.58 16.39 16.34
#